data_ff159e17e7ab0975854c8467fc43de27
#
_entry.id   ff159e17e7ab0975854c8467fc43de27
#
_cell.length_a   1.000
_cell.length_b   1.000
_cell.length_c   1.000
_cell.angle_alpha   90.00
_cell.angle_beta   90.00
_cell.angle_gamma   90.00
#
_symmetry.space_group_name_H-M   'P 1'
#
loop_
_entity.id
_entity.type
_entity.pdbx_description
1 polymer ?
#
loop_
_entity_poly.entity_id
_entity_poly.type
_entity_poly.pdbx_seq_one_letter_code
_entity_poly.pdbx_strand_id
1 'polypeptide(L)'
;MRPDMRAVLSEEGRALWAWLGAMLLTALFVPAGGLGLAAAAGLFALFALPARTLAAHLRAPALTTILAGITLAWFTVSYAWSPNRDPEEVLKLALLTPLFIMVPVAAARLSGSGQKLARAAFIAALAFILCVMAVEALTGGDMSRSYKLAVEGYDDGRTDLAIRVNTVLSRGATPAIMLAGVAIILLWMQPSRGARSLAVGAGLITIAIALDFGAQANAIALGTALAAAALAWRWPAGTLRLLLTGLAVFILAGPLVFLALLALISPETSAAMPMSWEWRLEIWRFALEKIGEAPLAGHGIGAARVLDGSMELRGYEIDLLPLHAHNASLTLWLETGLVGAALCSATLIALARALPSEDTLTRPVIMMIVFAVTVWAVNVVLSYGIWQEWHHGALALAIAAAFVARNRPHP
;
A
#
# COMPACT_ATOMS: atom_id res chain seq x y z
N MET A 1 -26.02 3.24 -29.23
CA MET A 1 -26.73 2.23 -28.38
C MET A 1 -26.86 2.80 -26.99
N ARG A 2 -28.07 3.10 -26.49
CA ARG A 2 -28.24 3.53 -25.08
C ARG A 2 -28.07 2.29 -24.19
N PRO A 3 -27.22 2.31 -23.19
CA PRO A 3 -27.10 1.18 -22.26
C PRO A 3 -28.45 0.92 -21.59
N ASP A 4 -28.82 -0.35 -21.49
CA ASP A 4 -30.00 -0.75 -20.73
C ASP A 4 -29.81 -0.32 -19.26
N MET A 5 -30.63 0.61 -18.81
CA MET A 5 -30.54 1.21 -17.47
C MET A 5 -30.68 0.15 -16.36
N ARG A 6 -31.41 -0.96 -16.61
CA ARG A 6 -31.53 -2.08 -15.67
C ARG A 6 -30.21 -2.85 -15.53
N ALA A 7 -29.46 -3.01 -16.63
CA ALA A 7 -28.14 -3.65 -16.59
C ALA A 7 -27.12 -2.78 -15.87
N VAL A 8 -27.16 -1.46 -16.06
CA VAL A 8 -26.28 -0.50 -15.36
C VAL A 8 -26.54 -0.48 -13.84
N LEU A 9 -27.79 -0.59 -13.43
CA LEU A 9 -28.19 -0.58 -12.02
C LEU A 9 -28.02 -1.93 -11.32
N SER A 10 -27.68 -3.00 -12.04
CA SER A 10 -27.31 -4.27 -11.43
C SER A 10 -26.04 -4.13 -10.57
N GLU A 11 -25.85 -5.02 -9.58
CA GLU A 11 -24.63 -4.99 -8.74
C GLU A 11 -23.34 -5.11 -9.59
N GLU A 12 -23.36 -5.95 -10.62
CA GLU A 12 -22.23 -6.11 -11.55
C GLU A 12 -22.03 -4.87 -12.44
N GLY A 13 -23.11 -4.28 -12.95
CA GLY A 13 -23.06 -3.05 -13.73
C GLY A 13 -22.48 -1.89 -12.94
N ARG A 14 -22.94 -1.69 -11.71
CA ARG A 14 -22.36 -0.66 -10.80
C ARG A 14 -20.88 -0.91 -10.53
N ALA A 15 -20.50 -2.17 -10.25
CA ALA A 15 -19.10 -2.53 -10.04
C ALA A 15 -18.24 -2.24 -11.28
N LEU A 16 -18.74 -2.49 -12.48
CA LEU A 16 -18.02 -2.19 -13.72
C LEU A 16 -17.82 -0.67 -13.89
N TRP A 17 -18.88 0.12 -13.81
CA TRP A 17 -18.75 1.57 -13.99
C TRP A 17 -17.89 2.22 -12.91
N ALA A 18 -18.03 1.78 -11.67
CA ALA A 18 -17.17 2.23 -10.58
C ALA A 18 -15.71 1.86 -10.84
N TRP A 19 -15.44 0.65 -11.36
CA TRP A 19 -14.08 0.22 -11.73
C TRP A 19 -13.49 1.09 -12.84
N LEU A 20 -14.25 1.38 -13.89
CA LEU A 20 -13.78 2.25 -14.97
C LEU A 20 -13.41 3.65 -14.44
N GLY A 21 -14.26 4.22 -13.59
CA GLY A 21 -13.97 5.49 -12.91
C GLY A 21 -12.72 5.41 -12.02
N ALA A 22 -12.59 4.33 -11.23
CA ALA A 22 -11.42 4.12 -10.37
C ALA A 22 -10.13 3.98 -11.19
N MET A 23 -10.16 3.30 -12.34
CA MET A 23 -8.99 3.18 -13.21
C MET A 23 -8.61 4.52 -13.85
N LEU A 24 -9.58 5.34 -14.24
CA LEU A 24 -9.33 6.70 -14.72
C LEU A 24 -8.65 7.54 -13.62
N LEU A 25 -9.22 7.55 -12.41
CA LEU A 25 -8.63 8.28 -11.28
C LEU A 25 -7.24 7.75 -10.92
N THR A 26 -7.04 6.43 -10.96
CA THR A 26 -5.74 5.81 -10.71
C THR A 26 -4.70 6.27 -11.73
N ALA A 27 -5.07 6.31 -13.02
CA ALA A 27 -4.20 6.78 -14.09
C ALA A 27 -3.75 8.24 -13.86
N LEU A 28 -4.64 9.09 -13.35
CA LEU A 28 -4.32 10.50 -13.08
C LEU A 28 -3.55 10.69 -11.78
N PHE A 29 -3.93 9.99 -10.70
CA PHE A 29 -3.37 10.23 -9.38
C PHE A 29 -2.00 9.56 -9.16
N VAL A 30 -1.69 8.43 -9.81
CA VAL A 30 -0.41 7.75 -9.60
C VAL A 30 0.76 8.64 -10.03
N PRO A 31 0.81 9.21 -11.24
CA PRO A 31 1.87 10.13 -11.63
C PRO A 31 1.91 11.41 -10.77
N ALA A 32 0.75 11.84 -10.25
CA ALA A 32 0.64 12.98 -9.35
C ALA A 32 1.02 12.67 -7.88
N GLY A 33 1.68 11.53 -7.61
CA GLY A 33 2.17 11.15 -6.30
C GLY A 33 1.21 10.30 -5.45
N GLY A 34 0.12 9.82 -6.02
CA GLY A 34 -0.74 8.76 -5.46
C GLY A 34 -1.70 9.15 -4.34
N LEU A 35 -1.67 10.38 -3.80
CA LEU A 35 -2.50 10.79 -2.65
C LEU A 35 -4.02 10.58 -2.88
N GLY A 36 -4.50 10.78 -4.12
CA GLY A 36 -5.90 10.59 -4.48
C GLY A 36 -6.35 9.13 -4.54
N LEU A 37 -5.46 8.14 -4.38
CA LEU A 37 -5.82 6.72 -4.48
C LEU A 37 -6.74 6.24 -3.35
N ALA A 38 -6.67 6.87 -2.17
CA ALA A 38 -7.63 6.62 -1.10
C ALA A 38 -9.06 6.96 -1.54
N ALA A 39 -9.24 8.14 -2.18
CA ALA A 39 -10.52 8.57 -2.71
C ALA A 39 -10.98 7.65 -3.88
N ALA A 40 -10.08 7.29 -4.80
CA ALA A 40 -10.39 6.40 -5.91
C ALA A 40 -10.89 5.03 -5.43
N ALA A 41 -10.20 4.42 -4.45
CA ALA A 41 -10.59 3.16 -3.85
C ALA A 41 -11.87 3.26 -3.03
N GLY A 42 -12.02 4.33 -2.22
CA GLY A 42 -13.21 4.59 -1.42
C GLY A 42 -14.46 4.80 -2.27
N LEU A 43 -14.39 5.62 -3.31
CA LEU A 43 -15.48 5.84 -4.26
C LEU A 43 -15.85 4.55 -4.99
N PHE A 44 -14.87 3.80 -5.46
CA PHE A 44 -15.15 2.49 -6.06
C PHE A 44 -15.92 1.60 -5.10
N ALA A 45 -15.48 1.48 -3.84
CA ALA A 45 -16.15 0.64 -2.85
C ALA A 45 -17.58 1.11 -2.57
N LEU A 46 -17.83 2.41 -2.45
CA LEU A 46 -19.15 2.98 -2.21
C LEU A 46 -20.14 2.72 -3.36
N PHE A 47 -19.72 3.00 -4.59
CA PHE A 47 -20.60 2.82 -5.77
C PHE A 47 -20.80 1.34 -6.12
N ALA A 48 -19.77 0.50 -5.91
CA ALA A 48 -19.81 -0.92 -6.17
C ALA A 48 -20.29 -1.75 -4.97
N LEU A 49 -20.77 -1.12 -3.88
CA LEU A 49 -21.07 -1.76 -2.60
C LEU A 49 -21.87 -3.05 -2.77
N PRO A 50 -21.32 -4.20 -2.37
CA PRO A 50 -21.97 -5.49 -2.46
C PRO A 50 -22.92 -5.71 -1.27
N ALA A 51 -23.99 -4.93 -1.20
CA ALA A 51 -24.88 -4.85 -0.03
C ALA A 51 -25.40 -6.21 0.44
N ARG A 52 -25.78 -7.10 -0.48
CA ARG A 52 -26.26 -8.46 -0.14
C ARG A 52 -25.17 -9.32 0.47
N THR A 53 -23.97 -9.30 -0.10
CA THR A 53 -22.83 -10.07 0.43
C THR A 53 -22.41 -9.52 1.79
N LEU A 54 -22.35 -8.20 1.94
CA LEU A 54 -22.04 -7.56 3.22
C LEU A 54 -23.06 -7.94 4.28
N ALA A 55 -24.36 -7.84 3.98
CA ALA A 55 -25.43 -8.24 4.91
C ALA A 55 -25.35 -9.71 5.31
N ALA A 56 -25.07 -10.60 4.37
CA ALA A 56 -24.87 -12.02 4.66
C ALA A 56 -23.65 -12.27 5.57
N HIS A 57 -22.55 -11.56 5.31
CA HIS A 57 -21.31 -11.67 6.07
C HIS A 57 -21.45 -11.10 7.50
N LEU A 58 -22.21 -10.03 7.68
CA LEU A 58 -22.49 -9.43 9.00
C LEU A 58 -23.42 -10.29 9.85
N ARG A 59 -24.27 -11.13 9.25
CA ARG A 59 -25.14 -12.07 9.99
C ARG A 59 -24.38 -13.26 10.59
N ALA A 60 -23.28 -13.69 9.94
CA ALA A 60 -22.43 -14.79 10.38
C ALA A 60 -20.95 -14.43 10.07
N PRO A 61 -20.36 -13.52 10.86
CA PRO A 61 -19.03 -13.02 10.59
C PRO A 61 -17.97 -14.13 10.85
N ALA A 62 -17.02 -14.25 9.92
CA ALA A 62 -15.86 -15.11 10.12
C ALA A 62 -14.97 -14.54 11.24
N LEU A 63 -14.16 -15.41 11.87
CA LEU A 63 -13.19 -14.99 12.90
C LEU A 63 -12.28 -13.84 12.42
N THR A 64 -11.85 -13.88 11.18
CA THR A 64 -11.06 -12.80 10.57
C THR A 64 -11.77 -11.45 10.60
N THR A 65 -13.08 -11.43 10.31
CA THR A 65 -13.90 -10.20 10.33
C THR A 65 -14.08 -9.69 11.76
N ILE A 66 -14.29 -10.60 12.71
CA ILE A 66 -14.43 -10.23 14.14
C ILE A 66 -13.12 -9.62 14.64
N LEU A 67 -11.98 -10.28 14.39
CA LEU A 67 -10.68 -9.79 14.81
C LEU A 67 -10.33 -8.46 14.12
N ALA A 68 -10.58 -8.32 12.83
CA ALA A 68 -10.38 -7.06 12.13
C ALA A 68 -11.24 -5.92 12.70
N GLY A 69 -12.50 -6.22 13.04
CA GLY A 69 -13.40 -5.26 13.70
C GLY A 69 -12.90 -4.85 15.09
N ILE A 70 -12.45 -5.80 15.91
CA ILE A 70 -11.87 -5.51 17.24
C ILE A 70 -10.57 -4.70 17.09
N THR A 71 -9.72 -5.06 16.14
CA THR A 71 -8.48 -4.30 15.86
C THR A 71 -8.77 -2.86 15.47
N LEU A 72 -9.71 -2.65 14.55
CA LEU A 72 -10.13 -1.31 14.12
C LEU A 72 -10.77 -0.53 15.28
N ALA A 73 -11.60 -1.18 16.08
CA ALA A 73 -12.21 -0.57 17.28
C ALA A 73 -11.13 -0.13 18.29
N TRP A 74 -10.11 -0.98 18.56
CA TRP A 74 -9.01 -0.63 19.43
C TRP A 74 -8.23 0.59 18.92
N PHE A 75 -7.88 0.58 17.62
CA PHE A 75 -7.20 1.72 16.99
C PHE A 75 -8.03 3.00 17.10
N THR A 76 -9.34 2.93 16.86
CA THR A 76 -10.23 4.09 16.95
C THR A 76 -10.35 4.59 18.40
N VAL A 77 -10.54 3.68 19.35
CA VAL A 77 -10.69 4.04 20.78
C VAL A 77 -9.37 4.60 21.33
N SER A 78 -8.22 4.18 20.83
CA SER A 78 -6.92 4.71 21.29
C SER A 78 -6.76 6.22 21.08
N TYR A 79 -7.55 6.83 20.21
CA TYR A 79 -7.63 8.28 20.08
C TYR A 79 -8.06 8.98 21.38
N ALA A 80 -8.81 8.33 22.25
CA ALA A 80 -9.33 8.94 23.49
C ALA A 80 -8.22 9.40 24.44
N TRP A 81 -7.05 8.74 24.41
CA TRP A 81 -5.88 9.11 25.23
C TRP A 81 -4.72 9.65 24.41
N SER A 82 -4.87 9.81 23.08
CA SER A 82 -3.85 10.40 22.24
C SER A 82 -3.59 11.87 22.63
N PRO A 83 -2.33 12.32 22.71
CA PRO A 83 -2.02 13.74 22.81
C PRO A 83 -2.35 14.51 21.53
N ASN A 84 -2.41 13.84 20.40
CA ASN A 84 -2.89 14.43 19.14
C ASN A 84 -4.40 14.65 19.22
N ARG A 85 -4.83 15.91 19.08
CA ARG A 85 -6.25 16.29 19.13
C ARG A 85 -6.90 16.43 17.74
N ASP A 86 -6.13 16.18 16.68
CA ASP A 86 -6.68 16.17 15.32
C ASP A 86 -7.39 14.82 15.05
N PRO A 87 -8.72 14.80 14.83
CA PRO A 87 -9.45 13.57 14.59
C PRO A 87 -9.28 13.04 13.15
N GLU A 88 -8.56 13.72 12.29
CA GLU A 88 -8.49 13.39 10.85
C GLU A 88 -8.00 11.96 10.62
N GLU A 89 -6.92 11.54 11.29
CA GLU A 89 -6.37 10.18 11.10
C GLU A 89 -7.33 9.09 11.57
N VAL A 90 -7.93 9.27 12.74
CA VAL A 90 -8.87 8.27 13.28
C VAL A 90 -10.15 8.19 12.44
N LEU A 91 -10.66 9.32 11.94
CA LEU A 91 -11.81 9.34 11.04
C LEU A 91 -11.51 8.66 9.71
N LYS A 92 -10.35 8.96 9.10
CA LYS A 92 -9.90 8.30 7.88
C LYS A 92 -9.77 6.79 8.10
N LEU A 93 -9.12 6.36 9.17
CA LEU A 93 -8.97 4.95 9.50
C LEU A 93 -10.33 4.25 9.65
N ALA A 94 -11.22 4.80 10.45
CA ALA A 94 -12.53 4.21 10.74
C ALA A 94 -13.42 4.11 9.49
N LEU A 95 -13.37 5.10 8.60
CA LEU A 95 -14.21 5.15 7.41
C LEU A 95 -13.61 4.40 6.22
N LEU A 96 -12.30 4.55 5.96
CA LEU A 96 -11.68 4.02 4.75
C LEU A 96 -11.29 2.55 4.87
N THR A 97 -10.89 2.07 6.06
CA THR A 97 -10.48 0.66 6.21
C THR A 97 -11.58 -0.34 5.80
N PRO A 98 -12.85 -0.20 6.26
CA PRO A 98 -13.92 -1.07 5.79
C PRO A 98 -14.16 -0.96 4.27
N LEU A 99 -14.05 0.26 3.71
CA LEU A 99 -14.21 0.46 2.28
C LEU A 99 -13.10 -0.23 1.49
N PHE A 100 -11.85 -0.12 1.91
CA PHE A 100 -10.72 -0.79 1.23
C PHE A 100 -10.85 -2.30 1.20
N ILE A 101 -11.41 -2.92 2.25
CA ILE A 101 -11.72 -4.36 2.27
C ILE A 101 -12.80 -4.71 1.23
N MET A 102 -13.75 -3.81 0.97
CA MET A 102 -14.81 -4.04 -0.02
C MET A 102 -14.34 -3.91 -1.46
N VAL A 103 -13.24 -3.20 -1.74
CA VAL A 103 -12.68 -3.01 -3.10
C VAL A 103 -12.43 -4.34 -3.82
N PRO A 104 -11.63 -5.28 -3.31
CA PRO A 104 -11.42 -6.57 -3.96
C PRO A 104 -12.67 -7.44 -3.99
N VAL A 105 -13.56 -7.35 -2.97
CA VAL A 105 -14.82 -8.08 -2.92
C VAL A 105 -15.77 -7.64 -4.06
N ALA A 106 -15.85 -6.35 -4.33
CA ALA A 106 -16.64 -5.80 -5.42
C ALA A 106 -16.04 -6.20 -6.79
N ALA A 107 -14.73 -6.07 -6.97
CA ALA A 107 -14.03 -6.42 -8.20
C ALA A 107 -14.15 -7.92 -8.54
N ALA A 108 -14.16 -8.79 -7.53
CA ALA A 108 -14.32 -10.23 -7.71
C ALA A 108 -15.68 -10.65 -8.31
N ARG A 109 -16.66 -9.76 -8.42
CA ARG A 109 -17.98 -10.03 -9.01
C ARG A 109 -18.04 -9.81 -10.51
N LEU A 110 -17.09 -9.07 -11.06
CA LEU A 110 -17.01 -8.83 -12.49
C LEU A 110 -16.82 -10.17 -13.23
N SER A 111 -17.61 -10.37 -14.27
CA SER A 111 -17.65 -11.60 -15.06
C SER A 111 -17.82 -11.30 -16.56
N GLY A 112 -17.69 -12.30 -17.39
CA GLY A 112 -18.00 -12.23 -18.82
C GLY A 112 -17.38 -11.04 -19.57
N SER A 113 -18.21 -10.30 -20.29
CA SER A 113 -17.79 -9.11 -21.05
C SER A 113 -17.40 -7.94 -20.14
N GLY A 114 -18.06 -7.78 -18.99
CA GLY A 114 -17.74 -6.77 -17.99
C GLY A 114 -16.33 -6.96 -17.43
N GLN A 115 -15.94 -8.18 -17.13
CA GLN A 115 -14.58 -8.50 -16.68
C GLN A 115 -13.52 -8.23 -17.76
N LYS A 116 -13.83 -8.55 -19.04
CA LYS A 116 -12.91 -8.25 -20.16
C LYS A 116 -12.67 -6.75 -20.31
N LEU A 117 -13.74 -5.94 -20.21
CA LEU A 117 -13.65 -4.49 -20.28
C LEU A 117 -12.90 -3.92 -19.07
N ALA A 118 -13.17 -4.42 -17.88
CA ALA A 118 -12.47 -4.02 -16.66
C ALA A 118 -10.95 -4.31 -16.74
N ARG A 119 -10.58 -5.47 -17.30
CA ARG A 119 -9.18 -5.84 -17.55
C ARG A 119 -8.53 -4.92 -18.58
N ALA A 120 -9.22 -4.59 -19.67
CA ALA A 120 -8.71 -3.67 -20.67
C ALA A 120 -8.50 -2.25 -20.08
N ALA A 121 -9.43 -1.76 -19.27
CA ALA A 121 -9.30 -0.48 -18.58
C ALA A 121 -8.11 -0.45 -17.63
N PHE A 122 -7.88 -1.54 -16.89
CA PHE A 122 -6.70 -1.67 -15.99
C PHE A 122 -5.39 -1.61 -16.79
N ILE A 123 -5.27 -2.36 -17.88
CA ILE A 123 -4.07 -2.35 -18.72
C ILE A 123 -3.86 -0.98 -19.37
N ALA A 124 -4.93 -0.32 -19.83
CA ALA A 124 -4.86 1.03 -20.41
C ALA A 124 -4.41 2.08 -19.36
N ALA A 125 -4.98 2.03 -18.16
CA ALA A 125 -4.57 2.90 -17.05
C ALA A 125 -3.09 2.71 -16.70
N LEU A 126 -2.64 1.47 -16.59
CA LEU A 126 -1.23 1.18 -16.29
C LEU A 126 -0.30 1.62 -17.43
N ALA A 127 -0.68 1.38 -18.70
CA ALA A 127 0.12 1.83 -19.83
C ALA A 127 0.32 3.35 -19.80
N PHE A 128 -0.74 4.10 -19.51
CA PHE A 128 -0.65 5.55 -19.30
C PHE A 128 0.27 5.92 -18.14
N ILE A 129 0.11 5.29 -16.98
CA ILE A 129 0.96 5.51 -15.79
C ILE A 129 2.44 5.29 -16.14
N LEU A 130 2.76 4.12 -16.70
CA LEU A 130 4.14 3.78 -17.05
C LEU A 130 4.72 4.72 -18.10
N CYS A 131 3.90 5.17 -19.06
CA CYS A 131 4.32 6.12 -20.08
C CYS A 131 4.68 7.47 -19.47
N VAL A 132 3.81 8.03 -18.61
CA VAL A 132 4.06 9.29 -17.90
C VAL A 132 5.26 9.19 -16.99
N MET A 133 5.36 8.14 -16.17
CA MET A 133 6.48 7.95 -15.25
C MET A 133 7.81 7.71 -16.01
N ALA A 134 7.79 7.07 -17.17
CA ALA A 134 8.97 6.93 -18.02
C ALA A 134 9.41 8.29 -18.59
N VAL A 135 8.48 9.13 -19.00
CA VAL A 135 8.81 10.50 -19.44
C VAL A 135 9.40 11.30 -18.29
N GLU A 136 8.83 11.24 -17.09
CA GLU A 136 9.37 11.91 -15.91
C GLU A 136 10.79 11.42 -15.57
N ALA A 137 11.07 10.12 -15.67
CA ALA A 137 12.41 9.58 -15.47
C ALA A 137 13.41 10.07 -16.53
N LEU A 138 12.99 10.14 -17.79
CA LEU A 138 13.84 10.61 -18.89
C LEU A 138 14.13 12.12 -18.86
N THR A 139 13.19 12.91 -18.29
CA THR A 139 13.27 14.37 -18.25
C THR A 139 13.73 14.90 -16.87
N GLY A 140 13.97 14.03 -15.89
CA GLY A 140 14.34 14.44 -14.53
C GLY A 140 13.21 15.14 -13.76
N GLY A 141 11.94 14.81 -14.09
CA GLY A 141 10.78 15.35 -13.38
C GLY A 141 10.21 16.64 -13.96
N ASP A 142 10.46 16.96 -15.23
CA ASP A 142 10.07 18.23 -15.85
C ASP A 142 8.55 18.46 -15.87
N MET A 143 7.72 17.43 -16.05
CA MET A 143 6.26 17.59 -16.02
C MET A 143 5.79 17.95 -14.60
N SER A 144 6.27 17.26 -13.59
CA SER A 144 5.97 17.52 -12.18
C SER A 144 6.47 18.90 -11.75
N ARG A 145 7.65 19.31 -12.21
CA ARG A 145 8.19 20.65 -11.98
C ARG A 145 7.31 21.71 -12.63
N SER A 146 6.97 21.55 -13.91
CA SER A 146 6.11 22.48 -14.64
C SER A 146 4.75 22.63 -13.99
N TYR A 147 4.16 21.54 -13.50
CA TYR A 147 2.90 21.57 -12.76
C TYR A 147 3.03 22.38 -11.45
N LYS A 148 4.09 22.18 -10.69
CA LYS A 148 4.33 22.93 -9.45
C LYS A 148 4.48 24.42 -9.69
N LEU A 149 5.19 24.80 -10.74
CA LEU A 149 5.38 26.22 -11.10
C LEU A 149 4.07 26.84 -11.61
N ALA A 150 3.39 26.17 -12.56
CA ALA A 150 2.26 26.76 -13.27
C ALA A 150 0.93 26.67 -12.49
N VAL A 151 0.72 25.61 -11.68
CA VAL A 151 -0.56 25.33 -11.02
C VAL A 151 -0.50 25.52 -9.52
N GLU A 152 0.58 25.03 -8.87
CA GLU A 152 0.74 25.18 -7.42
C GLU A 152 1.38 26.51 -7.02
N GLY A 153 1.83 27.34 -7.99
CA GLY A 153 2.38 28.68 -7.73
C GLY A 153 3.75 28.69 -7.05
N TYR A 154 4.53 27.61 -7.20
CA TYR A 154 5.90 27.60 -6.69
C TYR A 154 6.79 28.55 -7.49
N ASP A 155 7.78 29.16 -6.81
CA ASP A 155 8.83 29.94 -7.45
C ASP A 155 9.94 29.00 -7.95
N ASP A 156 10.43 29.20 -9.16
CA ASP A 156 11.53 28.43 -9.75
C ASP A 156 12.87 28.58 -8.99
N GLY A 157 13.07 29.70 -8.31
CA GLY A 157 14.22 29.95 -7.42
C GLY A 157 14.14 29.24 -6.06
N ARG A 158 13.07 28.53 -5.78
CA ARG A 158 12.87 27.86 -4.50
C ARG A 158 13.83 26.67 -4.32
N THR A 159 14.62 26.70 -3.25
CA THR A 159 15.69 25.72 -2.99
C THR A 159 15.17 24.29 -2.73
N ASP A 160 13.93 24.12 -2.27
CA ASP A 160 13.31 22.82 -1.98
C ASP A 160 12.47 22.24 -3.14
N LEU A 161 12.37 22.94 -4.29
CA LEU A 161 11.54 22.52 -5.42
C LEU A 161 11.91 21.13 -5.94
N ALA A 162 13.20 20.87 -6.14
CA ALA A 162 13.69 19.57 -6.59
C ALA A 162 13.33 18.43 -5.60
N ILE A 163 13.44 18.69 -4.30
CA ILE A 163 13.06 17.73 -3.25
C ILE A 163 11.56 17.42 -3.33
N ARG A 164 10.73 18.44 -3.54
CA ARG A 164 9.27 18.29 -3.65
C ARG A 164 8.85 17.54 -4.91
N VAL A 165 9.51 17.79 -6.05
CA VAL A 165 9.31 17.01 -7.29
C VAL A 165 9.67 15.56 -7.05
N ASN A 166 10.86 15.28 -6.51
CA ASN A 166 11.30 13.92 -6.23
C ASN A 166 10.39 13.21 -5.21
N THR A 167 9.86 13.91 -4.22
CA THR A 167 8.89 13.35 -3.24
C THR A 167 7.59 12.91 -3.93
N VAL A 168 7.07 13.66 -4.89
CA VAL A 168 5.88 13.28 -5.66
C VAL A 168 6.16 12.06 -6.50
N LEU A 169 7.26 12.05 -7.25
CA LEU A 169 7.62 10.96 -8.15
C LEU A 169 7.92 9.66 -7.39
N SER A 170 8.71 9.73 -6.31
CA SER A 170 9.04 8.55 -5.49
C SER A 170 7.81 7.95 -4.83
N ARG A 171 6.85 8.79 -4.39
CA ARG A 171 5.59 8.35 -3.83
C ARG A 171 4.69 7.71 -4.89
N GLY A 172 4.59 8.29 -6.09
CA GLY A 172 3.87 7.73 -7.23
C GLY A 172 4.46 6.43 -7.76
N ALA A 173 5.77 6.23 -7.63
CA ALA A 173 6.46 5.01 -8.03
C ALA A 173 5.95 3.78 -7.27
N THR A 174 5.64 3.91 -5.97
CA THR A 174 5.16 2.77 -5.16
C THR A 174 3.87 2.13 -5.72
N PRO A 175 2.74 2.85 -5.92
CA PRO A 175 1.56 2.27 -6.54
C PRO A 175 1.78 1.87 -8.00
N ALA A 176 2.61 2.57 -8.76
CA ALA A 176 2.97 2.17 -10.12
C ALA A 176 3.61 0.78 -10.13
N ILE A 177 4.57 0.51 -9.24
CA ILE A 177 5.23 -0.80 -9.10
C ILE A 177 4.23 -1.87 -8.67
N MET A 178 3.34 -1.59 -7.70
CA MET A 178 2.31 -2.56 -7.27
C MET A 178 1.41 -2.99 -8.43
N LEU A 179 0.89 -2.03 -9.18
CA LEU A 179 -0.01 -2.27 -10.30
C LEU A 179 0.72 -2.91 -11.49
N ALA A 180 1.96 -2.49 -11.76
CA ALA A 180 2.78 -3.06 -12.82
C ALA A 180 3.04 -4.55 -12.60
N GLY A 181 3.37 -4.98 -11.38
CA GLY A 181 3.55 -6.39 -11.07
C GLY A 181 2.33 -7.25 -11.39
N VAL A 182 1.14 -6.75 -11.04
CA VAL A 182 -0.13 -7.43 -11.39
C VAL A 182 -0.29 -7.57 -12.91
N ALA A 183 -0.05 -6.49 -13.66
CA ALA A 183 -0.21 -6.51 -15.11
C ALA A 183 0.88 -7.32 -15.82
N ILE A 184 2.12 -7.25 -15.35
CA ILE A 184 3.25 -8.05 -15.90
C ILE A 184 2.93 -9.53 -15.78
N ILE A 185 2.48 -9.99 -14.61
CA ILE A 185 2.08 -11.39 -14.41
C ILE A 185 0.90 -11.75 -15.31
N LEU A 186 -0.12 -10.88 -15.39
CA LEU A 186 -1.27 -11.08 -16.29
C LEU A 186 -0.85 -11.23 -17.76
N LEU A 187 -0.02 -10.33 -18.26
CA LEU A 187 0.45 -10.33 -19.66
C LEU A 187 1.36 -11.52 -19.94
N TRP A 188 2.25 -11.87 -19.01
CA TRP A 188 3.14 -13.02 -19.15
C TRP A 188 2.41 -14.34 -19.28
N MET A 189 1.27 -14.49 -18.59
CA MET A 189 0.42 -15.69 -18.65
C MET A 189 -0.40 -15.81 -19.93
N GLN A 190 -0.44 -14.77 -20.79
CA GLN A 190 -1.10 -14.88 -22.10
C GLN A 190 -0.24 -15.72 -23.06
N PRO A 191 -0.86 -16.51 -23.94
CA PRO A 191 -0.14 -17.33 -24.91
C PRO A 191 0.53 -16.48 -26.03
N SER A 192 0.11 -15.23 -26.19
CA SER A 192 0.57 -14.31 -27.24
C SER A 192 2.01 -13.84 -27.00
N ARG A 193 2.86 -13.92 -28.04
CA ARG A 193 4.22 -13.34 -28.02
C ARG A 193 4.19 -11.84 -27.78
N GLY A 194 3.23 -11.12 -28.39
CA GLY A 194 3.07 -9.68 -28.19
C GLY A 194 2.77 -9.31 -26.74
N ALA A 195 1.91 -10.07 -26.05
CA ALA A 195 1.64 -9.84 -24.63
C ALA A 195 2.88 -10.06 -23.76
N ARG A 196 3.70 -11.07 -24.04
CA ARG A 196 4.96 -11.30 -23.32
C ARG A 196 5.98 -10.19 -23.60
N SER A 197 6.09 -9.71 -24.85
CA SER A 197 6.94 -8.55 -25.16
C SER A 197 6.49 -7.29 -24.40
N LEU A 198 5.17 -7.05 -24.29
CA LEU A 198 4.63 -5.95 -23.46
C LEU A 198 4.96 -6.15 -21.98
N ALA A 199 4.88 -7.38 -21.48
CA ALA A 199 5.27 -7.68 -20.08
C ALA A 199 6.75 -7.37 -19.81
N VAL A 200 7.63 -7.72 -20.76
CA VAL A 200 9.09 -7.40 -20.67
C VAL A 200 9.29 -5.89 -20.70
N GLY A 201 8.68 -5.17 -21.66
CA GLY A 201 8.77 -3.71 -21.74
C GLY A 201 8.26 -3.01 -20.48
N ALA A 202 7.09 -3.41 -19.96
CA ALA A 202 6.57 -2.92 -18.69
C ALA A 202 7.51 -3.21 -17.52
N GLY A 203 8.14 -4.39 -17.49
CA GLY A 203 9.11 -4.75 -16.47
C GLY A 203 10.34 -3.86 -16.50
N LEU A 204 10.91 -3.58 -17.68
CA LEU A 204 12.08 -2.70 -17.83
C LEU A 204 11.77 -1.26 -17.38
N ILE A 205 10.58 -0.73 -17.77
CA ILE A 205 10.14 0.60 -17.31
C ILE A 205 9.93 0.60 -15.79
N THR A 206 9.35 -0.46 -15.23
CA THR A 206 9.13 -0.57 -13.77
C THR A 206 10.46 -0.60 -13.00
N ILE A 207 11.49 -1.28 -13.53
CA ILE A 207 12.84 -1.28 -12.95
C ILE A 207 13.43 0.14 -13.02
N ALA A 208 13.34 0.81 -14.16
CA ALA A 208 13.81 2.18 -14.30
C ALA A 208 13.15 3.12 -13.29
N ILE A 209 11.81 3.09 -13.15
CA ILE A 209 11.05 3.87 -12.18
C ILE A 209 11.52 3.57 -10.74
N ALA A 210 11.75 2.29 -10.39
CA ALA A 210 12.15 1.91 -9.05
C ALA A 210 13.56 2.38 -8.68
N LEU A 211 14.43 2.56 -9.65
CA LEU A 211 15.82 2.98 -9.45
C LEU A 211 16.00 4.49 -9.53
N ASP A 212 15.23 5.18 -10.37
CA ASP A 212 15.47 6.59 -10.72
C ASP A 212 14.94 7.57 -9.67
N PHE A 213 13.74 7.34 -9.12
CA PHE A 213 13.06 8.33 -8.26
C PHE A 213 13.55 8.35 -6.79
N GLY A 214 14.80 8.00 -6.53
CA GLY A 214 15.51 8.29 -5.29
C GLY A 214 15.04 7.56 -4.02
N ALA A 215 13.93 6.85 -4.06
CA ALA A 215 13.44 6.07 -2.92
C ALA A 215 14.02 4.65 -2.95
N GLN A 216 15.16 4.43 -2.28
CA GLN A 216 15.78 3.10 -2.16
C GLN A 216 14.79 2.02 -1.70
N ALA A 217 13.78 2.39 -0.90
CA ALA A 217 12.71 1.49 -0.48
C ALA A 217 11.93 0.90 -1.67
N ASN A 218 11.74 1.64 -2.77
CA ASN A 218 11.05 1.14 -3.96
C ASN A 218 11.87 0.08 -4.70
N ALA A 219 13.20 0.26 -4.80
CA ALA A 219 14.09 -0.73 -5.40
C ALA A 219 14.15 -2.02 -4.56
N ILE A 220 14.26 -1.89 -3.24
CA ILE A 220 14.21 -3.03 -2.30
C ILE A 220 12.85 -3.73 -2.40
N ALA A 221 11.74 -2.97 -2.45
CA ALA A 221 10.40 -3.50 -2.56
C ALA A 221 10.20 -4.29 -3.87
N LEU A 222 10.68 -3.76 -5.00
CA LEU A 222 10.61 -4.46 -6.28
C LEU A 222 11.42 -5.77 -6.25
N GLY A 223 12.67 -5.73 -5.79
CA GLY A 223 13.53 -6.93 -5.70
C GLY A 223 12.92 -8.00 -4.80
N THR A 224 12.44 -7.61 -3.61
CA THR A 224 11.79 -8.52 -2.66
C THR A 224 10.48 -9.09 -3.22
N ALA A 225 9.66 -8.25 -3.91
CA ALA A 225 8.41 -8.69 -4.51
C ALA A 225 8.63 -9.66 -5.69
N LEU A 226 9.68 -9.47 -6.49
CA LEU A 226 10.07 -10.42 -7.54
C LEU A 226 10.48 -11.77 -6.95
N ALA A 227 11.27 -11.76 -5.88
CA ALA A 227 11.67 -12.98 -5.17
C ALA A 227 10.45 -13.69 -4.55
N ALA A 228 9.55 -12.94 -3.89
CA ALA A 228 8.32 -13.48 -3.34
C ALA A 228 7.37 -14.04 -4.42
N ALA A 229 7.24 -13.38 -5.56
CA ALA A 229 6.46 -13.86 -6.69
C ALA A 229 7.07 -15.14 -7.31
N ALA A 230 8.39 -15.24 -7.41
CA ALA A 230 9.08 -16.45 -7.84
C ALA A 230 8.86 -17.61 -6.86
N LEU A 231 8.88 -17.36 -5.55
CA LEU A 231 8.53 -18.35 -4.54
C LEU A 231 7.05 -18.76 -4.65
N ALA A 232 6.13 -17.80 -4.87
CA ALA A 232 4.72 -18.06 -5.06
C ALA A 232 4.42 -18.81 -6.35
N TRP A 233 5.25 -18.69 -7.37
CA TRP A 233 5.17 -19.57 -8.55
C TRP A 233 5.34 -21.04 -8.17
N ARG A 234 6.26 -21.34 -7.25
CA ARG A 234 6.57 -22.71 -6.81
C ARG A 234 5.65 -23.19 -5.71
N TRP A 235 5.28 -22.31 -4.78
CA TRP A 235 4.52 -22.61 -3.58
C TRP A 235 3.49 -21.51 -3.25
N PRO A 236 2.40 -21.41 -4.04
CA PRO A 236 1.53 -20.22 -4.03
C PRO A 236 0.86 -19.97 -2.67
N ALA A 237 0.04 -20.88 -2.19
CA ALA A 237 -0.69 -20.69 -0.92
C ALA A 237 0.26 -20.61 0.28
N GLY A 238 1.34 -21.40 0.26
CA GLY A 238 2.36 -21.36 1.31
C GLY A 238 3.10 -20.04 1.37
N THR A 239 3.46 -19.45 0.23
CA THR A 239 4.13 -18.12 0.18
C THR A 239 3.22 -17.03 0.75
N LEU A 240 1.93 -17.02 0.39
CA LEU A 240 1.01 -16.01 0.94
C LEU A 240 0.79 -16.20 2.44
N ARG A 241 0.68 -17.46 2.93
CA ARG A 241 0.63 -17.75 4.37
C ARG A 241 1.90 -17.30 5.09
N LEU A 242 3.06 -17.61 4.52
CA LEU A 242 4.36 -17.20 5.07
C LEU A 242 4.48 -15.69 5.16
N LEU A 243 4.07 -14.95 4.11
CA LEU A 243 4.09 -13.50 4.08
C LEU A 243 3.20 -12.90 5.17
N LEU A 244 1.94 -13.35 5.29
CA LEU A 244 1.01 -12.85 6.30
C LEU A 244 1.46 -13.21 7.73
N THR A 245 1.95 -14.43 7.95
CA THR A 245 2.45 -14.86 9.25
C THR A 245 3.75 -14.15 9.60
N GLY A 246 4.65 -13.98 8.62
CA GLY A 246 5.89 -13.24 8.80
C GLY A 246 5.65 -11.78 9.18
N LEU A 247 4.68 -11.11 8.53
CA LEU A 247 4.25 -9.76 8.90
C LEU A 247 3.68 -9.73 10.33
N ALA A 248 2.85 -10.70 10.71
CA ALA A 248 2.29 -10.80 12.05
C ALA A 248 3.40 -10.93 13.12
N VAL A 249 4.36 -11.83 12.88
CA VAL A 249 5.53 -12.01 13.77
C VAL A 249 6.37 -10.75 13.83
N PHE A 250 6.65 -10.11 12.68
CA PHE A 250 7.42 -8.87 12.62
C PHE A 250 6.72 -7.73 13.37
N ILE A 251 5.40 -7.57 13.24
CA ILE A 251 4.64 -6.56 13.98
C ILE A 251 4.75 -6.81 15.47
N LEU A 252 4.55 -8.04 15.92
CA LEU A 252 4.57 -8.37 17.34
C LEU A 252 5.97 -8.28 17.96
N ALA A 253 6.99 -8.74 17.23
CA ALA A 253 8.36 -8.78 17.72
C ALA A 253 9.17 -7.50 17.41
N GLY A 254 8.58 -6.53 16.73
CA GLY A 254 9.30 -5.36 16.21
C GLY A 254 10.18 -4.63 17.21
N PRO A 255 9.71 -4.22 18.39
CA PRO A 255 10.58 -3.57 19.36
C PRO A 255 11.83 -4.39 19.72
N LEU A 256 11.70 -5.70 19.89
CA LEU A 256 12.83 -6.60 20.17
C LEU A 256 13.77 -6.71 18.98
N VAL A 257 13.23 -6.79 17.76
CA VAL A 257 14.02 -6.83 16.53
C VAL A 257 14.83 -5.55 16.37
N PHE A 258 14.24 -4.38 16.61
CA PHE A 258 14.92 -3.10 16.47
C PHE A 258 15.88 -2.83 17.62
N LEU A 259 15.61 -3.25 18.85
CA LEU A 259 16.56 -3.22 19.93
C LEU A 259 17.82 -4.04 19.60
N ALA A 260 17.64 -5.27 19.10
CA ALA A 260 18.75 -6.12 18.68
C ALA A 260 19.51 -5.53 17.48
N LEU A 261 18.81 -5.01 16.47
CA LEU A 261 19.42 -4.38 15.31
C LEU A 261 20.29 -3.17 15.71
N LEU A 262 19.75 -2.28 16.53
CA LEU A 262 20.45 -1.07 16.97
C LEU A 262 21.66 -1.39 17.86
N ALA A 263 21.61 -2.48 18.64
CA ALA A 263 22.75 -2.95 19.43
C ALA A 263 23.93 -3.49 18.58
N LEU A 264 23.66 -3.91 17.33
CA LEU A 264 24.67 -4.40 16.41
C LEU A 264 25.33 -3.31 15.58
N ILE A 265 24.75 -2.09 15.55
CA ILE A 265 25.26 -0.98 14.72
C ILE A 265 26.16 -0.11 15.59
N SER A 266 27.46 -0.10 15.29
CA SER A 266 28.40 0.78 16.00
C SER A 266 28.21 2.25 15.57
N PRO A 267 28.61 3.22 16.41
CA PRO A 267 28.58 4.64 16.05
C PRO A 267 29.31 4.96 14.75
N GLU A 268 30.45 4.30 14.49
CA GLU A 268 31.25 4.47 13.28
C GLU A 268 30.48 3.96 12.05
N THR A 269 29.79 2.81 12.18
CA THR A 269 28.95 2.27 11.10
C THR A 269 27.78 3.19 10.82
N SER A 270 27.12 3.74 11.85
CA SER A 270 26.03 4.71 11.72
C SER A 270 26.50 5.97 10.99
N ALA A 271 27.61 6.55 11.39
CA ALA A 271 28.17 7.76 10.78
C ALA A 271 28.63 7.57 9.32
N ALA A 272 28.96 6.33 8.91
CA ALA A 272 29.32 6.00 7.54
C ALA A 272 28.10 5.82 6.62
N MET A 273 26.88 5.69 7.16
CA MET A 273 25.66 5.54 6.38
C MET A 273 25.24 6.88 5.72
N PRO A 274 24.44 6.85 4.65
CA PRO A 274 23.75 8.05 4.17
C PRO A 274 22.93 8.70 5.30
N MET A 275 22.92 10.02 5.39
CA MET A 275 22.25 10.78 6.47
C MET A 275 20.79 10.33 6.69
N SER A 276 20.07 10.00 5.62
CA SER A 276 18.67 9.54 5.72
C SER A 276 18.50 8.18 6.43
N TRP A 277 19.52 7.32 6.44
CA TRP A 277 19.53 6.08 7.21
C TRP A 277 19.96 6.30 8.64
N GLU A 278 21.01 7.09 8.85
CA GLU A 278 21.44 7.50 10.19
C GLU A 278 20.29 8.16 10.96
N TRP A 279 19.59 9.10 10.32
CA TRP A 279 18.38 9.71 10.91
C TRP A 279 17.31 8.68 11.29
N ARG A 280 17.05 7.66 10.46
CA ARG A 280 16.12 6.58 10.82
C ARG A 280 16.56 5.78 12.04
N LEU A 281 17.86 5.55 12.23
CA LEU A 281 18.34 4.87 13.44
C LEU A 281 18.00 5.69 14.70
N GLU A 282 18.15 7.02 14.65
CA GLU A 282 17.78 7.89 15.76
C GLU A 282 16.25 7.94 15.98
N ILE A 283 15.46 8.01 14.93
CA ILE A 283 14.01 7.88 15.01
C ILE A 283 13.62 6.55 15.69
N TRP A 284 14.27 5.44 15.34
CA TRP A 284 13.95 4.14 15.93
C TRP A 284 14.37 4.03 17.38
N ARG A 285 15.51 4.63 17.78
CA ARG A 285 15.92 4.73 19.19
C ARG A 285 14.89 5.49 20.01
N PHE A 286 14.50 6.66 19.54
CA PHE A 286 13.50 7.48 20.21
C PHE A 286 12.12 6.81 20.26
N ALA A 287 11.70 6.18 19.18
CA ALA A 287 10.44 5.42 19.17
C ALA A 287 10.44 4.27 20.20
N LEU A 288 11.57 3.55 20.36
CA LEU A 288 11.71 2.49 21.36
C LEU A 288 11.67 3.04 22.79
N GLU A 289 12.27 4.21 23.05
CA GLU A 289 12.17 4.90 24.33
C GLU A 289 10.71 5.20 24.67
N LYS A 290 9.97 5.82 23.72
CA LYS A 290 8.55 6.15 23.88
C LYS A 290 7.66 4.91 24.03
N ILE A 291 7.94 3.82 23.32
CA ILE A 291 7.26 2.54 23.52
C ILE A 291 7.46 2.04 24.96
N GLY A 292 8.66 2.23 25.54
CA GLY A 292 8.94 1.87 26.94
C GLY A 292 8.11 2.66 27.97
N GLU A 293 7.69 3.89 27.65
CA GLU A 293 6.86 4.72 28.54
C GLU A 293 5.39 4.23 28.58
N ALA A 294 4.87 3.68 27.47
CA ALA A 294 3.47 3.23 27.37
C ALA A 294 3.34 1.87 26.65
N PRO A 295 3.94 0.77 27.15
CA PRO A 295 4.12 -0.46 26.39
C PRO A 295 2.81 -1.23 26.12
N LEU A 296 1.78 -1.09 26.95
CA LEU A 296 0.54 -1.87 26.82
C LEU A 296 -0.49 -1.24 25.89
N ALA A 297 -0.79 0.03 26.06
CA ALA A 297 -1.85 0.74 25.33
C ALA A 297 -1.31 1.72 24.27
N GLY A 298 0.00 2.01 24.31
CA GLY A 298 0.61 3.05 23.49
C GLY A 298 0.16 4.46 23.89
N HIS A 299 0.66 5.44 23.15
CA HIS A 299 0.33 6.85 23.36
C HIS A 299 -0.96 7.32 22.67
N GLY A 300 -1.68 6.43 21.99
CA GLY A 300 -2.87 6.73 21.20
C GLY A 300 -2.56 7.04 19.73
N ILE A 301 -3.53 6.79 18.86
CA ILE A 301 -3.38 6.98 17.41
C ILE A 301 -3.02 8.42 17.06
N GLY A 302 -2.08 8.62 16.14
CA GLY A 302 -1.58 9.93 15.73
C GLY A 302 -0.59 10.56 16.71
N ALA A 303 -0.26 9.91 17.82
CA ALA A 303 0.67 10.46 18.83
C ALA A 303 2.05 10.77 18.25
N ALA A 304 2.52 10.00 17.27
CA ALA A 304 3.81 10.22 16.62
C ALA A 304 3.94 11.61 15.96
N ARG A 305 2.84 12.29 15.68
CA ARG A 305 2.83 13.64 15.08
C ARG A 305 3.10 14.77 16.07
N VAL A 306 2.97 14.50 17.36
CA VAL A 306 3.02 15.50 18.43
C VAL A 306 3.95 15.11 19.59
N LEU A 307 4.57 13.95 19.51
CA LEU A 307 5.63 13.56 20.43
C LEU A 307 6.92 14.25 20.00
N ASP A 308 7.21 15.37 20.64
CA ASP A 308 8.36 16.21 20.33
C ASP A 308 9.68 15.57 20.77
N GLY A 309 10.68 15.76 19.95
CA GLY A 309 12.06 15.45 20.19
C GLY A 309 12.90 15.92 19.03
N SER A 310 13.98 16.66 19.31
CA SER A 310 14.95 17.05 18.29
C SER A 310 16.36 16.72 18.74
N MET A 311 17.26 16.60 17.79
CA MET A 311 18.71 16.48 18.03
C MET A 311 19.48 17.10 16.88
N GLU A 312 20.75 17.41 17.13
CA GLU A 312 21.66 17.81 16.08
C GLU A 312 22.31 16.58 15.43
N LEU A 313 22.17 16.45 14.11
CA LEU A 313 22.80 15.40 13.32
C LEU A 313 23.60 16.05 12.18
N ARG A 314 24.91 15.88 12.19
CA ARG A 314 25.84 16.44 11.19
C ARG A 314 25.69 17.96 10.98
N GLY A 315 25.39 18.71 12.04
CA GLY A 315 25.19 20.16 11.99
C GLY A 315 23.79 20.60 11.56
N TYR A 316 22.85 19.69 11.44
CA TYR A 316 21.43 19.97 11.16
C TYR A 316 20.58 19.60 12.36
N GLU A 317 19.67 20.47 12.76
CA GLU A 317 18.62 20.10 13.70
C GLU A 317 17.61 19.22 12.99
N ILE A 318 17.35 18.05 13.55
CA ILE A 318 16.43 17.05 12.99
C ILE A 318 15.36 16.69 14.02
N ASP A 319 14.14 16.45 13.55
CA ASP A 319 13.06 15.89 14.36
C ASP A 319 13.25 14.39 14.56
N LEU A 320 13.05 13.92 15.81
CA LEU A 320 13.14 12.50 16.17
C LEU A 320 11.88 11.70 15.81
N LEU A 321 10.74 12.37 15.58
CA LEU A 321 9.50 11.79 15.03
C LEU A 321 8.84 12.76 14.06
N PRO A 322 9.35 12.89 12.81
CA PRO A 322 8.83 13.88 11.86
C PRO A 322 7.52 13.44 11.20
N LEU A 323 6.54 12.97 11.88
CA LEU A 323 5.20 12.47 11.52
C LEU A 323 4.96 11.00 11.88
N HIS A 324 5.95 10.11 11.79
CA HIS A 324 5.87 8.67 12.07
C HIS A 324 7.27 8.05 12.19
N ALA A 325 7.35 6.85 12.76
CA ALA A 325 8.64 6.17 12.99
C ALA A 325 9.31 5.60 11.71
N HIS A 326 8.80 5.86 10.51
CA HIS A 326 9.25 5.23 9.26
C HIS A 326 9.33 3.68 9.33
N ASN A 327 8.52 3.09 10.20
CA ASN A 327 8.41 1.66 10.41
C ASN A 327 7.04 1.32 10.99
N ALA A 328 6.30 0.44 10.30
CA ALA A 328 4.93 0.09 10.69
C ALA A 328 4.84 -0.56 12.07
N SER A 329 5.78 -1.47 12.40
CA SER A 329 5.76 -2.16 13.69
C SER A 329 6.00 -1.19 14.84
N LEU A 330 7.04 -0.35 14.75
CA LEU A 330 7.33 0.65 15.78
C LEU A 330 6.20 1.67 15.91
N THR A 331 5.60 2.13 14.80
CA THR A 331 4.45 3.06 14.85
C THR A 331 3.25 2.40 15.55
N LEU A 332 2.92 1.14 15.22
CA LEU A 332 1.82 0.42 15.87
C LEU A 332 2.05 0.27 17.38
N TRP A 333 3.28 -0.12 17.79
CA TRP A 333 3.61 -0.24 19.20
C TRP A 333 3.59 1.12 19.93
N LEU A 334 4.16 2.15 19.30
CA LEU A 334 4.18 3.50 19.86
C LEU A 334 2.78 4.03 20.14
N GLU A 335 1.88 3.85 19.18
CA GLU A 335 0.56 4.48 19.24
C GLU A 335 -0.53 3.57 19.84
N THR A 336 -0.45 2.25 19.67
CA THR A 336 -1.51 1.32 20.10
C THR A 336 -1.04 0.24 21.06
N GLY A 337 0.24 0.23 21.40
CA GLY A 337 0.86 -0.66 22.36
C GLY A 337 0.86 -2.14 21.98
N LEU A 338 1.20 -2.99 22.93
CA LEU A 338 1.15 -4.44 22.78
C LEU A 338 -0.24 -4.93 22.39
N VAL A 339 -1.31 -4.32 22.92
CA VAL A 339 -2.69 -4.75 22.62
C VAL A 339 -2.97 -4.55 21.14
N GLY A 340 -2.65 -3.38 20.56
CA GLY A 340 -2.86 -3.12 19.14
C GLY A 340 -1.99 -4.00 18.24
N ALA A 341 -0.72 -4.17 18.58
CA ALA A 341 0.21 -5.04 17.87
C ALA A 341 -0.27 -6.51 17.88
N ALA A 342 -0.74 -7.01 19.04
CA ALA A 342 -1.25 -8.37 19.18
C ALA A 342 -2.55 -8.60 18.41
N LEU A 343 -3.49 -7.65 18.44
CA LEU A 343 -4.75 -7.70 17.68
C LEU A 343 -4.48 -7.69 16.16
N CYS A 344 -3.60 -6.82 15.70
CA CYS A 344 -3.18 -6.77 14.30
C CYS A 344 -2.55 -8.10 13.87
N SER A 345 -1.61 -8.62 14.66
CA SER A 345 -0.95 -9.92 14.41
C SER A 345 -1.95 -11.09 14.41
N ALA A 346 -2.88 -11.12 15.37
CA ALA A 346 -3.93 -12.13 15.42
C ALA A 346 -4.83 -12.08 14.17
N THR A 347 -5.17 -10.89 13.70
CA THR A 347 -5.94 -10.68 12.47
C THR A 347 -5.22 -11.23 11.25
N LEU A 348 -3.91 -10.94 11.10
CA LEU A 348 -3.10 -11.46 9.99
C LEU A 348 -2.95 -12.98 10.04
N ILE A 349 -2.75 -13.57 11.24
CA ILE A 349 -2.68 -15.04 11.41
C ILE A 349 -4.02 -15.68 11.09
N ALA A 350 -5.13 -15.10 11.54
CA ALA A 350 -6.46 -15.61 11.21
C ALA A 350 -6.71 -15.55 9.70
N LEU A 351 -6.29 -14.46 9.03
CA LEU A 351 -6.37 -14.33 7.58
C LEU A 351 -5.52 -15.40 6.87
N ALA A 352 -4.29 -15.64 7.32
CA ALA A 352 -3.41 -16.65 6.77
C ALA A 352 -4.00 -18.06 6.88
N ARG A 353 -4.71 -18.37 7.98
CA ARG A 353 -5.41 -19.64 8.19
C ARG A 353 -6.68 -19.75 7.35
N ALA A 354 -7.38 -18.65 7.12
CA ALA A 354 -8.63 -18.61 6.36
C ALA A 354 -8.44 -18.52 4.84
N LEU A 355 -7.19 -18.49 4.34
CA LEU A 355 -6.93 -18.46 2.91
C LEU A 355 -7.60 -19.65 2.21
N PRO A 356 -8.37 -19.39 1.14
CA PRO A 356 -9.03 -20.45 0.39
C PRO A 356 -8.00 -21.39 -0.28
N SER A 357 -8.47 -22.55 -0.68
CA SER A 357 -7.67 -23.54 -1.43
C SER A 357 -7.21 -22.97 -2.79
N GLU A 358 -6.18 -23.57 -3.37
CA GLU A 358 -5.66 -23.19 -4.70
C GLU A 358 -6.69 -23.39 -5.83
N ASP A 359 -7.70 -24.23 -5.62
CA ASP A 359 -8.82 -24.39 -6.56
C ASP A 359 -9.69 -23.11 -6.66
N THR A 360 -9.74 -22.34 -5.58
CA THR A 360 -10.52 -21.08 -5.51
C THR A 360 -9.68 -19.87 -5.92
N LEU A 361 -8.42 -19.81 -5.48
CA LEU A 361 -7.45 -18.78 -5.84
C LEU A 361 -6.36 -19.41 -6.71
N THR A 362 -6.44 -19.16 -8.03
CA THR A 362 -5.46 -19.71 -8.97
C THR A 362 -4.05 -19.17 -8.70
N ARG A 363 -3.03 -19.96 -9.04
CA ARG A 363 -1.61 -19.58 -8.85
C ARG A 363 -1.27 -18.18 -9.35
N PRO A 364 -1.67 -17.73 -10.57
CA PRO A 364 -1.38 -16.38 -11.02
C PRO A 364 -1.98 -15.30 -10.14
N VAL A 365 -3.20 -15.49 -9.63
CA VAL A 365 -3.87 -14.53 -8.74
C VAL A 365 -3.11 -14.42 -7.43
N ILE A 366 -2.68 -15.55 -6.85
CA ILE A 366 -1.88 -15.55 -5.63
C ILE A 366 -0.55 -14.82 -5.85
N MET A 367 0.12 -15.07 -6.98
CA MET A 367 1.37 -14.38 -7.33
C MET A 367 1.19 -12.86 -7.42
N MET A 368 0.11 -12.39 -8.06
CA MET A 368 -0.23 -10.97 -8.16
C MET A 368 -0.46 -10.35 -6.77
N ILE A 369 -1.22 -11.04 -5.91
CA ILE A 369 -1.49 -10.61 -4.52
C ILE A 369 -0.19 -10.58 -3.72
N VAL A 370 0.62 -11.64 -3.78
CA VAL A 370 1.92 -11.73 -3.08
C VAL A 370 2.83 -10.59 -3.51
N PHE A 371 2.93 -10.31 -4.81
CA PHE A 371 3.73 -9.21 -5.32
C PHE A 371 3.26 -7.86 -4.74
N ALA A 372 1.97 -7.54 -4.87
CA ALA A 372 1.42 -6.26 -4.41
C ALA A 372 1.55 -6.08 -2.88
N VAL A 373 1.23 -7.14 -2.10
CA VAL A 373 1.38 -7.12 -0.63
C VAL A 373 2.84 -6.98 -0.21
N THR A 374 3.78 -7.59 -0.94
CA THR A 374 5.20 -7.45 -0.63
C THR A 374 5.72 -6.04 -0.90
N VAL A 375 5.34 -5.41 -2.04
CA VAL A 375 5.69 -4.01 -2.31
C VAL A 375 5.13 -3.09 -1.22
N TRP A 376 3.87 -3.27 -0.85
CA TRP A 376 3.24 -2.53 0.24
C TRP A 376 3.98 -2.74 1.56
N ALA A 377 4.25 -3.99 1.94
CA ALA A 377 4.87 -4.34 3.22
C ALA A 377 6.27 -3.74 3.37
N VAL A 378 7.12 -3.84 2.34
CA VAL A 378 8.46 -3.24 2.37
C VAL A 378 8.39 -1.73 2.55
N ASN A 379 7.45 -1.07 1.87
CA ASN A 379 7.33 0.39 1.96
C ASN A 379 6.79 0.88 3.31
N VAL A 380 5.84 0.17 3.96
CA VAL A 380 5.42 0.54 5.34
C VAL A 380 6.46 0.22 6.40
N VAL A 381 7.40 -0.68 6.09
CA VAL A 381 8.51 -1.02 7.00
C VAL A 381 9.69 -0.04 6.86
N LEU A 382 9.94 0.49 5.66
CA LEU A 382 11.16 1.27 5.38
C LEU A 382 10.91 2.74 5.00
N SER A 383 9.68 3.14 4.66
CA SER A 383 9.45 4.45 4.05
C SER A 383 8.24 5.19 4.60
N TYR A 384 7.04 4.62 4.48
CA TYR A 384 5.78 5.33 4.76
C TYR A 384 5.21 4.99 6.14
N GLY A 385 4.40 5.92 6.68
CA GLY A 385 3.62 5.64 7.89
C GLY A 385 2.52 4.62 7.63
N ILE A 386 2.23 3.79 8.63
CA ILE A 386 1.19 2.76 8.53
C ILE A 386 -0.22 3.35 8.37
N TRP A 387 -0.45 4.60 8.75
CA TRP A 387 -1.76 5.25 8.64
C TRP A 387 -1.99 5.97 7.31
N GLN A 388 -1.04 5.94 6.38
CA GLN A 388 -1.18 6.62 5.09
C GLN A 388 -2.20 5.92 4.20
N GLU A 389 -3.41 6.47 4.14
CA GLU A 389 -4.59 5.94 3.49
C GLU A 389 -4.42 5.68 1.99
N TRP A 390 -3.67 6.56 1.28
CA TRP A 390 -3.42 6.39 -0.15
C TRP A 390 -2.66 5.08 -0.46
N HIS A 391 -1.76 4.67 0.43
CA HIS A 391 -0.96 3.46 0.28
C HIS A 391 -1.80 2.19 0.46
N HIS A 392 -2.74 2.20 1.39
CA HIS A 392 -3.73 1.14 1.56
C HIS A 392 -4.74 1.10 0.40
N GLY A 393 -5.17 2.28 -0.10
CA GLY A 393 -6.00 2.40 -1.29
C GLY A 393 -5.32 1.80 -2.52
N ALA A 394 -4.02 2.06 -2.71
CA ALA A 394 -3.21 1.46 -3.78
C ALA A 394 -3.18 -0.07 -3.67
N LEU A 395 -2.93 -0.62 -2.48
CA LEU A 395 -2.95 -2.05 -2.25
C LEU A 395 -4.34 -2.66 -2.55
N ALA A 396 -5.41 -2.04 -2.08
CA ALA A 396 -6.77 -2.50 -2.33
C ALA A 396 -7.09 -2.56 -3.83
N LEU A 397 -6.70 -1.53 -4.59
CA LEU A 397 -6.85 -1.48 -6.06
C LEU A 397 -5.97 -2.53 -6.75
N ALA A 398 -4.74 -2.78 -6.30
CA ALA A 398 -3.87 -3.81 -6.85
C ALA A 398 -4.43 -5.22 -6.62
N ILE A 399 -4.95 -5.51 -5.42
CA ILE A 399 -5.62 -6.79 -5.13
C ILE A 399 -6.90 -6.93 -5.96
N ALA A 400 -7.68 -5.85 -6.12
CA ALA A 400 -8.86 -5.85 -6.98
C ALA A 400 -8.49 -6.13 -8.44
N ALA A 401 -7.40 -5.54 -8.95
CA ALA A 401 -6.88 -5.81 -10.29
C ALA A 401 -6.50 -7.30 -10.47
N ALA A 402 -5.93 -7.95 -9.44
CA ALA A 402 -5.65 -9.38 -9.47
C ALA A 402 -6.94 -10.22 -9.59
N PHE A 403 -8.03 -9.81 -8.93
CA PHE A 403 -9.34 -10.48 -9.10
C PHE A 403 -9.98 -10.21 -10.46
N VAL A 404 -9.84 -9.00 -11.01
CA VAL A 404 -10.25 -8.69 -12.40
C VAL A 404 -9.46 -9.51 -13.41
N ALA A 405 -8.17 -9.74 -13.14
CA ALA A 405 -7.29 -10.54 -13.98
C ALA A 405 -7.61 -12.05 -13.97
N ARG A 406 -8.37 -12.54 -12.98
CA ARG A 406 -8.68 -13.96 -12.79
C ARG A 406 -9.43 -14.52 -13.99
N ASN A 407 -8.91 -15.63 -14.56
CA ASN A 407 -9.69 -16.41 -15.50
C ASN A 407 -10.68 -17.28 -14.70
N ARG A 408 -11.97 -17.02 -14.83
CA ARG A 408 -12.99 -17.97 -14.37
C ARG A 408 -13.19 -19.01 -15.48
N PRO A 409 -13.22 -20.32 -15.16
CA PRO A 409 -13.79 -21.28 -16.08
C PRO A 409 -15.23 -20.83 -16.35
N HIS A 410 -15.65 -20.84 -17.61
CA HIS A 410 -17.06 -20.66 -17.95
C HIS A 410 -17.85 -21.76 -17.24
N PRO A 411 -18.97 -21.42 -16.57
CA PRO A 411 -19.87 -22.43 -16.01
C PRO A 411 -20.40 -23.33 -17.08
#